data_5c0b948e1b3c16470daf0f6ed2394581
#
_entry.id   5c0b948e1b3c16470daf0f6ed2394581
#
_cell.length_a   1.000
_cell.length_b   1.000
_cell.length_c   1.000
_cell.angle_alpha   90.00
_cell.angle_beta   90.00
_cell.angle_gamma   90.00
#
_symmetry.space_group_name_H-M   'P 1'
#
loop_
_entity.id
_entity.type
_entity.pdbx_description
1 polymer ?
#
loop_
_entity_poly.entity_id
_entity_poly.type
_entity_poly.pdbx_seq_one_letter_code
_entity_poly.pdbx_strand_id
1 'polypeptide(L)'
;NTNQSFQDKLRAIIGLHVQLIIEDSASVSVANNDWKYLSEEKKNQYKQIRKSYEKRFANIIEQGMGSGEFEKMNVSVALFTMLSSIRWIELWYKPSRDITPQELEDDLKTLLMNGLNN
;
A
#
# COMPACT_ATOMS: atom_id res chain seq x y z
N ASN A 1 3.44 14.83 -9.77
CA ASN A 1 3.01 15.36 -11.04
C ASN A 1 1.65 16.05 -10.93
N THR A 2 1.60 17.33 -11.23
CA THR A 2 0.43 18.16 -11.03
C THR A 2 -0.73 17.84 -11.98
N ASN A 3 -0.46 17.13 -13.08
CA ASN A 3 -1.47 16.80 -14.08
C ASN A 3 -2.15 15.46 -13.87
N GLN A 4 -1.72 14.70 -12.88
CA GLN A 4 -2.32 13.40 -12.58
C GLN A 4 -3.60 13.59 -11.77
N SER A 5 -4.61 12.79 -12.07
CA SER A 5 -5.79 12.68 -11.22
C SER A 5 -5.44 12.03 -9.89
N PHE A 6 -6.31 12.19 -8.90
CA PHE A 6 -6.09 11.51 -7.62
C PHE A 6 -6.25 10.00 -7.76
N GLN A 7 -7.08 9.54 -8.70
CA GLN A 7 -7.16 8.11 -9.02
C GLN A 7 -5.81 7.59 -9.52
N ASP A 8 -5.16 8.31 -10.43
CA ASP A 8 -3.86 7.91 -10.96
C ASP A 8 -2.78 7.92 -9.89
N LYS A 9 -2.80 8.93 -9.02
CA LYS A 9 -1.85 9.01 -7.90
C LYS A 9 -2.04 7.84 -6.94
N LEU A 10 -3.28 7.50 -6.64
CA LEU A 10 -3.57 6.39 -5.73
C LEU A 10 -3.16 5.05 -6.34
N ARG A 11 -3.44 4.83 -7.62
CA ARG A 11 -2.99 3.63 -8.32
C ARG A 11 -1.47 3.50 -8.28
N ALA A 12 -0.78 4.60 -8.49
CA ALA A 12 0.68 4.60 -8.48
C ALA A 12 1.24 4.21 -7.12
N ILE A 13 0.68 4.76 -6.04
CA ILE A 13 1.17 4.45 -4.69
C ILE A 13 0.81 3.02 -4.27
N ILE A 14 -0.34 2.51 -4.68
CA ILE A 14 -0.72 1.12 -4.45
C ILE A 14 0.26 0.20 -5.17
N GLY A 15 0.55 0.47 -6.44
CA GLY A 15 1.48 -0.31 -7.23
C GLY A 15 2.87 -0.33 -6.64
N LEU A 16 3.35 0.81 -6.21
CA LEU A 16 4.66 0.90 -5.56
C LEU A 16 4.72 0.05 -4.30
N HIS A 17 3.68 0.13 -3.47
CA HIS A 17 3.64 -0.63 -2.23
C HIS A 17 3.61 -2.15 -2.50
N VAL A 18 2.81 -2.58 -3.48
CA VAL A 18 2.73 -3.99 -3.87
C VAL A 18 4.10 -4.47 -4.36
N GLN A 19 4.76 -3.68 -5.21
CA GLN A 19 6.07 -4.04 -5.73
C GLN A 19 7.11 -4.17 -4.63
N LEU A 20 7.11 -3.25 -3.68
CA LEU A 20 8.03 -3.30 -2.55
C LEU A 20 7.84 -4.57 -1.72
N ILE A 21 6.59 -4.96 -1.48
CA ILE A 21 6.28 -6.18 -0.73
C ILE A 21 6.78 -7.41 -1.50
N ILE A 22 6.54 -7.47 -2.79
CA ILE A 22 6.93 -8.63 -3.61
C ILE A 22 8.45 -8.74 -3.71
N GLU A 23 9.13 -7.62 -4.01
CA GLU A 23 10.59 -7.60 -4.16
C GLU A 23 11.30 -7.96 -2.85
N ASP A 24 10.75 -7.49 -1.75
CA ASP A 24 11.37 -7.70 -0.45
C ASP A 24 10.85 -8.94 0.26
N SER A 25 10.03 -9.77 -0.41
CA SER A 25 9.42 -10.92 0.26
C SER A 25 10.45 -11.86 0.89
N ALA A 26 11.55 -12.12 0.20
CA ALA A 26 12.64 -12.91 0.77
C ALA A 26 13.39 -12.14 1.84
N SER A 27 13.67 -10.87 1.58
CA SER A 27 14.35 -9.99 2.52
C SER A 27 13.49 -9.68 3.74
N VAL A 28 12.18 -9.51 3.52
CA VAL A 28 11.22 -9.26 4.60
C VAL A 28 11.13 -10.46 5.53
N SER A 29 11.16 -11.66 4.98
CA SER A 29 11.15 -12.88 5.80
C SER A 29 12.36 -12.92 6.73
N VAL A 30 13.55 -12.60 6.21
CA VAL A 30 14.76 -12.52 7.02
C VAL A 30 14.66 -11.36 8.01
N ALA A 31 14.20 -10.21 7.57
CA ALA A 31 14.07 -9.03 8.41
C ALA A 31 13.07 -9.27 9.56
N ASN A 32 11.97 -9.97 9.29
CA ASN A 32 10.98 -10.29 10.32
C ASN A 32 11.58 -11.20 11.38
N ASN A 33 12.42 -12.15 10.98
CA ASN A 33 13.12 -13.02 11.91
C ASN A 33 14.13 -12.26 12.74
N ASP A 34 14.74 -11.22 12.18
CA ASP A 34 15.78 -10.44 12.82
C ASP A 34 15.28 -9.17 13.47
N TRP A 35 13.96 -8.86 13.37
CA TRP A 35 13.39 -7.62 13.88
C TRP A 35 13.77 -7.36 15.33
N LYS A 36 13.73 -8.38 16.17
CA LYS A 36 14.05 -8.27 17.58
C LYS A 36 15.51 -7.91 17.86
N TYR A 37 16.39 -8.12 16.87
CA TYR A 37 17.81 -7.79 17.00
C TYR A 37 18.16 -6.41 16.46
N LEU A 38 17.20 -5.72 15.84
CA LEU A 38 17.42 -4.36 15.35
C LEU A 38 17.57 -3.40 16.53
N SER A 39 18.43 -2.41 16.37
CA SER A 39 18.54 -1.36 17.36
C SER A 39 17.24 -0.55 17.44
N GLU A 40 17.03 0.09 18.58
CA GLU A 40 15.87 0.97 18.76
C GLU A 40 15.87 2.09 17.72
N GLU A 41 17.05 2.60 17.36
CA GLU A 41 17.19 3.62 16.33
C GLU A 41 16.65 3.14 14.98
N LYS A 42 17.04 1.93 14.56
CA LYS A 42 16.57 1.36 13.30
C LYS A 42 15.07 1.08 13.32
N LYS A 43 14.57 0.56 14.45
CA LYS A 43 13.13 0.34 14.61
C LYS A 43 12.35 1.65 14.48
N ASN A 44 12.87 2.72 15.06
CA ASN A 44 12.26 4.04 14.98
C ASN A 44 12.29 4.59 13.56
N GLN A 45 13.37 4.37 12.82
CA GLN A 45 13.48 4.77 11.43
C GLN A 45 12.42 4.07 10.57
N TYR A 46 12.23 2.76 10.74
CA TYR A 46 11.20 2.02 10.04
C TYR A 46 9.81 2.54 10.36
N LYS A 47 9.55 2.83 11.62
CA LYS A 47 8.24 3.38 12.03
C LYS A 47 7.99 4.74 11.40
N GLN A 48 9.02 5.59 11.31
CA GLN A 48 8.89 6.91 10.71
C GLN A 48 8.62 6.83 9.21
N ILE A 49 9.32 5.93 8.52
CA ILE A 49 9.10 5.70 7.08
C ILE A 49 7.68 5.23 6.84
N ARG A 50 7.20 4.31 7.67
CA ARG A 50 5.84 3.80 7.57
C ARG A 50 4.79 4.89 7.79
N LYS A 51 4.99 5.72 8.82
CA LYS A 51 4.08 6.83 9.11
C LYS A 51 4.05 7.85 7.97
N SER A 52 5.20 8.17 7.43
CA SER A 52 5.30 9.10 6.30
C SER A 52 4.55 8.57 5.08
N TYR A 53 4.69 7.29 4.80
CA TYR A 53 4.02 6.62 3.71
C TYR A 53 2.50 6.63 3.91
N GLU A 54 2.04 6.28 5.11
CA GLU A 54 0.62 6.28 5.45
C GLU A 54 0.02 7.68 5.32
N LYS A 55 0.76 8.70 5.72
CA LYS A 55 0.32 10.08 5.62
C LYS A 55 0.13 10.51 4.16
N ARG A 56 1.06 10.14 3.28
CA ARG A 56 0.96 10.43 1.85
C ARG A 56 -0.26 9.74 1.24
N PHE A 57 -0.46 8.49 1.61
CA PHE A 57 -1.59 7.69 1.14
C PHE A 57 -2.91 8.34 1.59
N ALA A 58 -2.99 8.72 2.86
CA ALA A 58 -4.18 9.37 3.42
C ALA A 58 -4.47 10.70 2.73
N ASN A 59 -3.43 11.49 2.44
CA ASN A 59 -3.60 12.78 1.77
C ASN A 59 -4.20 12.61 0.37
N ILE A 60 -3.76 11.60 -0.38
CA ILE A 60 -4.29 11.33 -1.72
C ILE A 60 -5.78 10.98 -1.63
N ILE A 61 -6.14 10.12 -0.67
CA ILE A 61 -7.54 9.71 -0.46
C ILE A 61 -8.39 10.93 -0.09
N GLU A 62 -7.92 11.72 0.85
CA GLU A 62 -8.65 12.89 1.33
C GLU A 62 -8.88 13.91 0.22
N GLN A 63 -7.84 14.21 -0.56
CA GLN A 63 -7.94 15.14 -1.67
C GLN A 63 -8.85 14.60 -2.78
N GLY A 64 -8.79 13.30 -3.05
CA GLY A 64 -9.68 12.68 -4.03
C GLY A 64 -11.14 12.72 -3.62
N MET A 65 -11.42 12.56 -2.33
CA MET A 65 -12.77 12.74 -1.80
C MET A 65 -13.23 14.18 -1.92
N GLY A 66 -12.34 15.12 -1.61
CA GLY A 66 -12.65 16.54 -1.70
C GLY A 66 -12.91 17.00 -3.13
N SER A 67 -12.26 16.40 -4.12
CA SER A 67 -12.44 16.75 -5.52
C SER A 67 -13.64 16.06 -6.17
N GLY A 68 -14.24 15.08 -5.51
CA GLY A 68 -15.34 14.31 -6.06
C GLY A 68 -14.92 13.08 -6.87
N GLU A 69 -13.61 12.83 -7.04
CA GLU A 69 -13.15 11.62 -7.73
C GLU A 69 -13.44 10.35 -6.95
N PHE A 70 -13.40 10.43 -5.63
CA PHE A 70 -13.68 9.29 -4.74
C PHE A 70 -14.98 9.51 -3.99
N GLU A 71 -15.66 8.41 -3.71
CA GLU A 71 -16.85 8.46 -2.87
C GLU A 71 -16.46 8.91 -1.46
N LYS A 72 -17.28 9.79 -0.87
CA LYS A 72 -17.00 10.33 0.47
C LYS A 72 -17.25 9.28 1.53
N MET A 73 -16.25 9.09 2.38
CA MET A 73 -16.34 8.19 3.53
C MET A 73 -15.28 8.61 4.54
N ASN A 74 -15.22 7.92 5.66
CA ASN A 74 -14.17 8.19 6.64
C ASN A 74 -12.80 7.84 6.06
N VAL A 75 -11.87 8.80 6.08
CA VAL A 75 -10.54 8.62 5.49
C VAL A 75 -9.79 7.46 6.15
N SER A 76 -9.89 7.33 7.48
CA SER A 76 -9.21 6.26 8.18
C SER A 76 -9.74 4.88 7.78
N VAL A 77 -11.05 4.76 7.57
CA VAL A 77 -11.64 3.50 7.10
C VAL A 77 -11.09 3.12 5.75
N ALA A 78 -11.07 4.07 4.80
CA ALA A 78 -10.54 3.82 3.47
C ALA A 78 -9.05 3.48 3.54
N LEU A 79 -8.27 4.27 4.27
CA LEU A 79 -6.83 4.10 4.38
C LEU A 79 -6.46 2.73 4.95
N PHE A 80 -7.01 2.38 6.11
CA PHE A 80 -6.60 1.15 6.78
C PHE A 80 -7.16 -0.09 6.12
N THR A 81 -8.32 0.01 5.46
CA THR A 81 -8.84 -1.09 4.66
C THR A 81 -7.90 -1.40 3.50
N MET A 82 -7.46 -0.36 2.78
CA MET A 82 -6.54 -0.53 1.66
C MET A 82 -5.18 -1.03 2.11
N LEU A 83 -4.62 -0.43 3.16
CA LEU A 83 -3.31 -0.84 3.67
C LEU A 83 -3.33 -2.27 4.18
N SER A 84 -4.38 -2.67 4.88
CA SER A 84 -4.51 -4.04 5.38
C SER A 84 -4.56 -5.03 4.22
N SER A 85 -5.33 -4.72 3.18
CA SER A 85 -5.44 -5.58 2.00
C SER A 85 -4.08 -5.78 1.34
N ILE A 86 -3.29 -4.71 1.22
CA ILE A 86 -1.96 -4.79 0.62
C ILE A 86 -1.01 -5.59 1.51
N ARG A 87 -1.03 -5.32 2.82
CA ARG A 87 -0.13 -6.01 3.76
C ARG A 87 -0.39 -7.51 3.87
N TRP A 88 -1.63 -7.94 3.67
CA TRP A 88 -1.99 -9.36 3.69
C TRP A 88 -1.26 -10.16 2.61
N ILE A 89 -0.77 -9.50 1.56
CA ILE A 89 -0.01 -10.17 0.50
C ILE A 89 1.18 -10.93 1.08
N GLU A 90 1.85 -10.38 2.09
CA GLU A 90 2.99 -11.02 2.74
C GLU A 90 2.65 -12.40 3.31
N LEU A 91 1.39 -12.60 3.69
CA LEU A 91 0.96 -13.84 4.34
C LEU A 91 0.57 -14.93 3.37
N TRP A 92 0.04 -14.59 2.19
CA TRP A 92 -0.50 -15.59 1.28
C TRP A 92 0.18 -15.67 -0.09
N TYR A 93 0.79 -14.58 -0.53
CA TYR A 93 1.41 -14.57 -1.86
C TYR A 93 2.77 -15.27 -1.82
N LYS A 94 2.98 -16.20 -2.76
CA LYS A 94 4.25 -16.88 -2.95
C LYS A 94 4.58 -16.88 -4.44
N PRO A 95 5.85 -16.61 -4.82
CA PRO A 95 6.24 -16.62 -6.24
C PRO A 95 5.97 -17.95 -6.95
N SER A 96 5.87 -19.06 -6.20
CA SER A 96 5.59 -20.38 -6.77
C SER A 96 4.13 -20.60 -7.12
N ARG A 97 3.23 -19.68 -6.75
CA ARG A 97 1.82 -19.77 -7.12
C ARG A 97 1.64 -19.30 -8.57
N ASP A 98 0.52 -19.68 -9.16
CA ASP A 98 0.21 -19.37 -10.56
C ASP A 98 -0.22 -17.92 -10.79
N ILE A 99 0.13 -17.03 -9.89
CA ILE A 99 -0.20 -15.61 -9.98
C ILE A 99 1.08 -14.84 -10.19
N THR A 100 1.18 -14.15 -11.33
CA THR A 100 2.36 -13.30 -11.59
C THR A 100 2.29 -12.03 -10.73
N PRO A 101 3.43 -11.39 -10.43
CA PRO A 101 3.41 -10.11 -9.72
C PRO A 101 2.55 -9.06 -10.41
N GLN A 102 2.55 -9.03 -11.74
CA GLN A 102 1.76 -8.06 -12.48
C GLN A 102 0.26 -8.32 -12.33
N GLU A 103 -0.16 -9.59 -12.39
CA GLU A 103 -1.56 -9.96 -12.16
C GLU A 103 -2.01 -9.56 -10.76
N LEU A 104 -1.18 -9.81 -9.76
CA LEU A 104 -1.49 -9.45 -8.38
C LEU A 104 -1.69 -7.95 -8.24
N GLU A 105 -0.77 -7.17 -8.79
CA GLU A 105 -0.84 -5.71 -8.72
C GLU A 105 -2.10 -5.20 -9.44
N ASP A 106 -2.34 -5.67 -10.64
CA ASP A 106 -3.48 -5.20 -11.45
C ASP A 106 -4.81 -5.55 -10.80
N ASP A 107 -4.95 -6.78 -10.32
CA ASP A 107 -6.20 -7.22 -9.69
C ASP A 107 -6.45 -6.46 -8.37
N LEU A 108 -5.40 -6.26 -7.59
CA LEU A 108 -5.53 -5.53 -6.33
C LEU A 108 -5.92 -4.07 -6.59
N LYS A 109 -5.29 -3.43 -7.57
CA LYS A 109 -5.65 -2.07 -7.96
C LYS A 109 -7.13 -2.00 -8.37
N THR A 110 -7.56 -2.95 -9.19
CA THR A 110 -8.95 -2.99 -9.67
C THR A 110 -9.93 -3.09 -8.51
N LEU A 111 -9.68 -4.01 -7.58
CA LEU A 111 -10.56 -4.20 -6.43
C LEU A 111 -10.61 -2.97 -5.52
N LEU A 112 -9.45 -2.42 -5.20
CA LEU A 112 -9.38 -1.30 -4.28
C LEU A 112 -9.93 -0.02 -4.91
N MET A 113 -9.63 0.22 -6.17
CA MET A 113 -10.11 1.43 -6.85
C MET A 113 -11.62 1.39 -7.09
N ASN A 114 -12.18 0.24 -7.44
CA ASN A 114 -13.62 0.11 -7.65
C ASN A 114 -14.41 0.34 -6.35
N GLY A 115 -13.84 -0.03 -5.22
CA GLY A 115 -14.46 0.23 -3.93
C GLY A 115 -14.46 1.70 -3.54
N LEU A 116 -13.57 2.50 -4.13
CA LEU A 116 -13.41 3.91 -3.79
C LEU A 116 -13.99 4.85 -4.84
N ASN A 117 -14.10 4.40 -6.08
CA ASN A 117 -14.58 5.25 -7.17
C ASN A 117 -16.02 5.68 -6.96
N ASN A 118 -16.24 6.92 -7.29
CA ASN A 118 -17.55 7.52 -7.19
C ASN A 118 -18.41 7.18 -8.42
#